data_ed1b981f8155fc175bf21fdb01f0812e
#
_entry.id   ed1b981f8155fc175bf21fdb01f0812e
#
_cell.length_a   1.000
_cell.length_b   1.000
_cell.length_c   1.000
_cell.angle_alpha   90.00
_cell.angle_beta   90.00
_cell.angle_gamma   90.00
#
_symmetry.space_group_name_H-M   'P 1'
#
loop_
_entity.id
_entity.type
_entity.pdbx_description
1 polymer ?
#
loop_
_entity_poly.entity_id
_entity_poly.type
_entity_poly.pdbx_seq_one_letter_code
_entity_poly.pdbx_strand_id
1 'polypeptide(L)'
;MKLGLRVSPRTVAKYVQRGPGGKPDPQQRWTTFVRNHAQAILATDFFVVVTARFRILYILVILEVGTRRVLHHNVTAHPTADWTLQQFREVLSEEHPYGFVIHDRDRIFSRELDRSVTALGVRVLRTPVRAPRANGICERFGGSLRRECLDLLIPFNERHLQLILRVWVQHFNQGRPHMSLGPGIPVARRQTPPGNERHRIPAGHVIRSRAILGGLHHEYDLVEVAA
;
A
#
# COMPACT_ATOMS: atom_id res chain seq x y z
N MET A 1 20.45 -5.26 -21.59
CA MET A 1 21.93 -5.05 -21.53
C MET A 1 22.24 -3.79 -22.31
N LYS A 2 22.68 -2.70 -21.64
CA LYS A 2 22.94 -1.41 -22.34
C LYS A 2 24.26 -1.38 -23.14
N LEU A 3 25.19 -2.28 -22.90
CA LEU A 3 26.51 -2.28 -23.53
C LEU A 3 26.84 -3.54 -24.37
N GLY A 4 25.90 -4.47 -24.50
CA GLY A 4 26.12 -5.70 -25.27
C GLY A 4 27.19 -6.67 -24.74
N LEU A 5 27.83 -6.33 -23.63
CA LEU A 5 28.92 -7.11 -23.03
C LEU A 5 28.39 -8.12 -22.03
N ARG A 6 28.74 -9.40 -22.19
CA ARG A 6 28.53 -10.44 -21.18
C ARG A 6 29.74 -10.47 -20.25
N VAL A 7 29.56 -9.98 -19.03
CA VAL A 7 30.57 -10.04 -17.96
C VAL A 7 30.04 -10.80 -16.76
N SER A 8 30.91 -11.58 -16.12
CA SER A 8 30.53 -12.32 -14.93
C SER A 8 30.29 -11.35 -13.73
N PRO A 9 29.39 -11.68 -12.78
CA PRO A 9 29.24 -10.90 -11.56
C PRO A 9 30.56 -10.71 -10.80
N ARG A 10 31.45 -11.70 -10.87
CA ARG A 10 32.78 -11.65 -10.23
C ARG A 10 33.69 -10.63 -10.92
N THR A 11 33.62 -10.52 -12.24
CA THR A 11 34.36 -9.52 -13.00
C THR A 11 33.86 -8.11 -12.69
N VAL A 12 32.52 -7.93 -12.65
CA VAL A 12 31.92 -6.64 -12.23
C VAL A 12 32.37 -6.26 -10.83
N ALA A 13 32.35 -7.17 -9.88
CA ALA A 13 32.77 -6.93 -8.49
C ALA A 13 34.25 -6.52 -8.38
N LYS A 14 35.12 -7.00 -9.30
CA LYS A 14 36.55 -6.64 -9.34
C LYS A 14 36.79 -5.21 -9.80
N TYR A 15 35.99 -4.71 -10.73
CA TYR A 15 36.17 -3.40 -11.36
C TYR A 15 35.24 -2.31 -10.82
N VAL A 16 34.19 -2.68 -10.09
CA VAL A 16 33.41 -1.70 -9.32
C VAL A 16 34.33 -1.18 -8.21
N GLN A 17 34.87 0.01 -8.41
CA GLN A 17 35.63 0.72 -7.36
C GLN A 17 34.73 0.81 -6.13
N ARG A 18 35.11 0.12 -5.08
CA ARG A 18 34.55 0.36 -3.75
C ARG A 18 34.95 1.78 -3.41
N GLY A 19 34.00 2.71 -3.43
CA GLY A 19 34.24 4.06 -2.94
C GLY A 19 34.90 4.02 -1.57
N PRO A 20 35.60 5.07 -1.13
CA PRO A 20 36.43 5.06 0.07
C PRO A 20 35.64 4.48 1.23
N GLY A 21 36.07 3.33 1.65
CA GLY A 21 35.83 2.45 2.81
C GLY A 21 34.64 2.62 3.76
N GLY A 22 33.47 3.10 3.33
CA GLY A 22 32.28 3.15 4.15
C GLY A 22 31.42 1.87 3.96
N LYS A 23 31.00 1.22 5.04
CA LYS A 23 29.92 0.24 4.98
C LYS A 23 28.72 0.95 4.34
N PRO A 24 28.08 0.33 3.30
CA PRO A 24 26.89 0.96 2.69
C PRO A 24 25.88 1.31 3.78
N ASP A 25 25.34 2.52 3.72
CA ASP A 25 24.35 3.01 4.66
C ASP A 25 23.21 1.97 4.79
N PRO A 26 22.89 1.52 6.01
CA PRO A 26 21.81 0.57 6.24
C PRO A 26 20.47 1.02 5.61
N GLN A 27 20.22 2.33 5.56
CA GLN A 27 19.02 2.90 4.96
C GLN A 27 19.03 2.75 3.44
N GLN A 28 20.18 2.95 2.79
CA GLN A 28 20.32 2.75 1.34
C GLN A 28 20.14 1.28 0.96
N ARG A 29 20.69 0.36 1.76
CA ARG A 29 20.49 -1.09 1.59
C ARG A 29 19.01 -1.48 1.71
N TRP A 30 18.33 -0.95 2.72
CA TRP A 30 16.90 -1.17 2.94
C TRP A 30 16.07 -0.68 1.76
N THR A 31 16.27 0.55 1.32
CA THR A 31 15.56 1.13 0.18
C THR A 31 15.79 0.32 -1.11
N THR A 32 17.03 -0.13 -1.33
CA THR A 32 17.37 -0.97 -2.49
C THR A 32 16.67 -2.32 -2.41
N PHE A 33 16.68 -2.96 -1.23
CA PHE A 33 15.97 -4.22 -1.00
C PHE A 33 14.47 -4.07 -1.28
N VAL A 34 13.81 -3.10 -0.67
CA VAL A 34 12.36 -2.85 -0.87
C VAL A 34 12.04 -2.60 -2.33
N ARG A 35 12.85 -1.81 -3.03
CA ARG A 35 12.64 -1.53 -4.46
C ARG A 35 12.78 -2.78 -5.34
N ASN A 36 13.77 -3.63 -5.04
CA ASN A 36 14.04 -4.83 -5.85
C ASN A 36 13.02 -5.95 -5.61
N HIS A 37 12.36 -5.97 -4.45
CA HIS A 37 11.42 -7.01 -4.05
C HIS A 37 9.98 -6.50 -3.91
N ALA A 38 9.68 -5.30 -4.39
CA ALA A 38 8.42 -4.60 -4.15
C ALA A 38 7.17 -5.43 -4.44
N GLN A 39 7.20 -6.27 -5.47
CA GLN A 39 6.09 -7.14 -5.87
C GLN A 39 5.84 -8.30 -4.89
N ALA A 40 6.85 -8.69 -4.13
CA ALA A 40 6.79 -9.79 -3.17
C ALA A 40 6.68 -9.30 -1.71
N ILE A 41 6.47 -8.01 -1.48
CA ILE A 41 6.44 -7.41 -0.15
C ILE A 41 5.05 -6.90 0.18
N LEU A 42 4.55 -7.32 1.33
CA LEU A 42 3.44 -6.68 2.03
C LEU A 42 3.96 -5.69 3.06
N ALA A 43 3.30 -4.55 3.19
CA ALA A 43 3.52 -3.60 4.28
C ALA A 43 2.24 -3.50 5.11
N THR A 44 2.37 -3.46 6.43
CA THR A 44 1.24 -3.36 7.33
C THR A 44 1.50 -2.35 8.43
N ASP A 45 0.41 -1.74 8.89
CA ASP A 45 0.46 -0.76 9.96
C ASP A 45 -0.91 -0.62 10.64
N PHE A 46 -0.90 -0.06 11.86
CA PHE A 46 -2.09 0.31 12.60
C PHE A 46 -2.28 1.83 12.61
N PHE A 47 -3.53 2.25 12.41
CA PHE A 47 -3.94 3.64 12.53
C PHE A 47 -5.00 3.77 13.62
N VAL A 48 -4.89 4.83 14.41
CA VAL A 48 -5.83 5.09 15.51
C VAL A 48 -6.85 6.15 15.09
N VAL A 49 -8.11 5.91 15.41
CA VAL A 49 -9.24 6.81 15.17
C VAL A 49 -10.06 6.93 16.45
N VAL A 50 -10.53 8.14 16.75
CA VAL A 50 -11.46 8.40 17.85
C VAL A 50 -12.87 8.57 17.29
N THR A 51 -13.83 7.86 17.86
CA THR A 51 -15.23 7.96 17.46
C THR A 51 -15.92 9.19 18.06
N ALA A 52 -17.12 9.53 17.58
CA ALA A 52 -17.98 10.58 18.16
C ALA A 52 -18.34 10.33 19.66
N ARG A 53 -18.19 9.11 20.14
CA ARG A 53 -18.37 8.72 21.55
C ARG A 53 -17.05 8.61 22.30
N PHE A 54 -15.97 9.22 21.80
CA PHE A 54 -14.61 9.18 22.38
C PHE A 54 -14.04 7.78 22.60
N ARG A 55 -14.49 6.79 21.83
CA ARG A 55 -13.91 5.45 21.84
C ARG A 55 -12.76 5.39 20.84
N ILE A 56 -11.67 4.74 21.25
CA ILE A 56 -10.51 4.50 20.40
C ILE A 56 -10.78 3.24 19.57
N LEU A 57 -10.59 3.35 18.26
CA LEU A 57 -10.59 2.24 17.32
C LEU A 57 -9.26 2.16 16.60
N TYR A 58 -8.86 0.94 16.28
CA TYR A 58 -7.65 0.63 15.54
C TYR A 58 -8.01 0.13 14.15
N ILE A 59 -7.39 0.68 13.14
CA ILE A 59 -7.50 0.26 11.74
C ILE A 59 -6.22 -0.48 11.40
N LEU A 60 -6.30 -1.78 11.11
CA LEU A 60 -5.21 -2.52 10.47
C LEU A 60 -5.33 -2.36 8.96
N VAL A 61 -4.20 -2.15 8.31
CA VAL A 61 -4.11 -2.13 6.84
C VAL A 61 -2.97 -3.03 6.38
N ILE A 62 -3.22 -3.81 5.33
CA ILE A 62 -2.21 -4.62 4.65
C ILE A 62 -2.15 -4.16 3.19
N LEU A 63 -0.98 -3.68 2.77
CA LEU A 63 -0.71 -3.09 1.46
C LEU A 63 0.28 -3.95 0.68
N GLU A 64 0.08 -4.07 -0.62
CA GLU A 64 1.11 -4.54 -1.55
C GLU A 64 2.05 -3.40 -1.91
N VAL A 65 3.35 -3.58 -1.67
CA VAL A 65 4.35 -2.51 -1.82
C VAL A 65 4.54 -2.08 -3.27
N GLY A 66 4.50 -3.03 -4.21
CA GLY A 66 4.74 -2.78 -5.63
C GLY A 66 3.66 -1.94 -6.29
N THR A 67 2.41 -2.29 -6.10
CA THR A 67 1.25 -1.64 -6.71
C THR A 67 0.63 -0.55 -5.85
N ARG A 68 0.96 -0.48 -4.55
CA ARG A 68 0.29 0.37 -3.55
C ARG A 68 -1.14 -0.06 -3.23
N ARG A 69 -1.57 -1.19 -3.73
CA ARG A 69 -2.92 -1.70 -3.51
C ARG A 69 -3.13 -2.06 -2.05
N VAL A 70 -4.22 -1.60 -1.47
CA VAL A 70 -4.73 -2.10 -0.19
C VAL A 70 -5.38 -3.45 -0.45
N LEU A 71 -4.80 -4.51 0.08
CA LEU A 71 -5.31 -5.87 -0.04
C LEU A 71 -6.36 -6.17 1.00
N HIS A 72 -6.11 -5.68 2.22
CA HIS A 72 -6.98 -5.92 3.36
C HIS A 72 -6.97 -4.73 4.31
N HIS A 73 -8.10 -4.49 4.95
CA HIS A 73 -8.24 -3.55 6.04
C HIS A 73 -9.34 -4.06 6.98
N ASN A 74 -9.15 -3.87 8.26
CA ASN A 74 -10.17 -4.18 9.24
C ASN A 74 -10.07 -3.25 10.45
N VAL A 75 -11.12 -3.18 11.24
CA VAL A 75 -11.26 -2.28 12.40
C VAL A 75 -11.50 -3.12 13.64
N THR A 76 -10.94 -2.71 14.77
CA THR A 76 -11.21 -3.31 16.07
C THR A 76 -11.01 -2.30 17.20
N ALA A 77 -11.70 -2.47 18.29
CA ALA A 77 -11.40 -1.78 19.55
C ALA A 77 -10.28 -2.49 20.33
N HIS A 78 -9.99 -3.77 20.01
CA HIS A 78 -9.06 -4.62 20.74
C HIS A 78 -8.08 -5.33 19.79
N PRO A 79 -6.96 -4.69 19.40
CA PRO A 79 -5.99 -5.24 18.47
C PRO A 79 -5.11 -6.30 19.14
N THR A 80 -5.64 -7.51 19.34
CA THR A 80 -4.88 -8.64 19.91
C THR A 80 -4.01 -9.30 18.83
N ALA A 81 -3.00 -10.07 19.26
CA ALA A 81 -2.14 -10.84 18.35
C ALA A 81 -2.97 -11.86 17.54
N ASP A 82 -3.92 -12.55 18.17
CA ASP A 82 -4.79 -13.53 17.50
C ASP A 82 -5.69 -12.88 16.46
N TRP A 83 -6.31 -11.74 16.80
CA TRP A 83 -7.10 -10.97 15.85
C TRP A 83 -6.25 -10.53 14.66
N THR A 84 -5.04 -10.02 14.91
CA THR A 84 -4.12 -9.58 13.87
C THR A 84 -3.66 -10.74 13.00
N LEU A 85 -3.34 -11.90 13.59
CA LEU A 85 -3.00 -13.11 12.84
C LEU A 85 -4.13 -13.54 11.90
N GLN A 86 -5.38 -13.44 12.36
CA GLN A 86 -6.52 -13.78 11.51
C GLN A 86 -6.60 -12.86 10.28
N GLN A 87 -6.26 -11.56 10.42
CA GLN A 87 -6.24 -10.65 9.26
C GLN A 87 -5.15 -11.05 8.24
N PHE A 88 -4.01 -11.54 8.72
CA PHE A 88 -2.97 -12.07 7.81
C PHE A 88 -3.42 -13.35 7.10
N ARG A 89 -4.14 -14.25 7.77
CA ARG A 89 -4.69 -15.46 7.13
C ARG A 89 -5.66 -15.16 6.00
N GLU A 90 -6.40 -14.06 6.07
CA GLU A 90 -7.31 -13.62 5.00
C GLU A 90 -6.58 -13.13 3.74
N VAL A 91 -5.32 -12.71 3.88
CA VAL A 91 -4.47 -12.23 2.77
C VAL A 91 -3.52 -13.30 2.28
N LEU A 92 -2.96 -14.07 3.20
CA LEU A 92 -1.97 -15.11 2.95
C LEU A 92 -2.68 -16.48 2.88
N SER A 93 -3.36 -16.72 1.76
CA SER A 93 -3.90 -18.04 1.42
C SER A 93 -2.76 -19.02 1.11
N GLU A 94 -3.09 -20.32 0.92
CA GLU A 94 -2.08 -21.37 0.66
C GLU A 94 -1.17 -21.07 -0.55
N GLU A 95 -1.71 -20.40 -1.57
CA GLU A 95 -0.96 -19.96 -2.75
C GLU A 95 -0.95 -18.42 -2.84
N HIS A 96 0.09 -17.78 -2.32
CA HIS A 96 0.29 -16.34 -2.43
C HIS A 96 1.68 -16.00 -3.01
N PRO A 97 1.83 -14.87 -3.75
CA PRO A 97 3.10 -14.48 -4.37
C PRO A 97 4.06 -13.76 -3.39
N TYR A 98 3.66 -13.58 -2.14
CA TYR A 98 4.40 -12.75 -1.19
C TYR A 98 5.47 -13.55 -0.45
N GLY A 99 6.68 -12.98 -0.37
CA GLY A 99 7.81 -13.55 0.37
C GLY A 99 8.12 -12.79 1.65
N PHE A 100 7.60 -11.56 1.81
CA PHE A 100 7.96 -10.68 2.91
C PHE A 100 6.78 -9.88 3.43
N VAL A 101 6.78 -9.66 4.76
CA VAL A 101 5.88 -8.71 5.46
C VAL A 101 6.75 -7.70 6.18
N ILE A 102 6.51 -6.41 5.95
CA ILE A 102 7.16 -5.30 6.67
C ILE A 102 6.15 -4.69 7.63
N HIS A 103 6.53 -4.51 8.88
CA HIS A 103 5.81 -3.71 9.86
C HIS A 103 6.78 -2.88 10.72
N ASP A 104 6.25 -1.94 11.46
CA ASP A 104 7.02 -1.17 12.42
C ASP A 104 7.28 -1.96 13.72
N ARG A 105 7.75 -1.27 14.75
CA ARG A 105 8.05 -1.86 16.06
C ARG A 105 6.96 -1.61 17.10
N ASP A 106 5.72 -1.39 16.65
CA ASP A 106 4.60 -1.25 17.57
C ASP A 106 4.44 -2.53 18.43
N ARG A 107 4.02 -2.35 19.68
CA ARG A 107 3.85 -3.44 20.65
C ARG A 107 2.80 -4.45 20.23
N ILE A 108 1.85 -4.06 19.39
CA ILE A 108 0.83 -4.95 18.82
C ILE A 108 1.50 -6.05 18.00
N PHE A 109 2.59 -5.74 17.29
CA PHE A 109 3.40 -6.72 16.55
C PHE A 109 4.38 -7.43 17.48
N SER A 110 3.86 -8.33 18.30
CA SER A 110 4.67 -9.14 19.23
C SER A 110 5.59 -10.10 18.49
N ARG A 111 6.60 -10.63 19.19
CA ARG A 111 7.47 -11.69 18.63
C ARG A 111 6.72 -12.99 18.35
N GLU A 112 5.67 -13.26 19.11
CA GLU A 112 4.82 -14.43 18.93
C GLU A 112 3.99 -14.30 17.66
N LEU A 113 3.38 -13.14 17.43
CA LEU A 113 2.69 -12.82 16.18
C LEU A 113 3.64 -12.96 14.98
N ASP A 114 4.88 -12.46 15.05
CA ASP A 114 5.86 -12.60 13.98
C ASP A 114 6.15 -14.06 13.63
N ARG A 115 6.27 -14.92 14.65
CA ARG A 115 6.48 -16.37 14.43
C ARG A 115 5.26 -16.99 13.74
N SER A 116 4.07 -16.64 14.19
CA SER A 116 2.82 -17.15 13.61
C SER A 116 2.62 -16.67 12.17
N VAL A 117 2.94 -15.41 11.87
CA VAL A 117 2.90 -14.87 10.51
C VAL A 117 3.98 -15.54 9.64
N THR A 118 5.16 -15.80 10.18
CA THR A 118 6.23 -16.53 9.46
C THR A 118 5.79 -17.96 9.10
N ALA A 119 5.01 -18.62 9.94
CA ALA A 119 4.46 -19.94 9.66
C ALA A 119 3.46 -19.95 8.50
N LEU A 120 2.94 -18.78 8.07
CA LEU A 120 2.12 -18.63 6.87
C LEU A 120 2.95 -18.56 5.57
N GLY A 121 4.27 -18.80 5.62
CA GLY A 121 5.13 -18.85 4.44
C GLY A 121 5.84 -17.54 4.07
N VAL A 122 5.72 -16.49 4.87
CA VAL A 122 6.36 -15.20 4.63
C VAL A 122 7.47 -14.90 5.65
N ARG A 123 8.47 -14.12 5.24
CA ARG A 123 9.50 -13.62 6.15
C ARG A 123 9.10 -12.26 6.71
N VAL A 124 8.98 -12.17 8.02
CA VAL A 124 8.71 -10.91 8.71
C VAL A 124 9.98 -10.06 8.81
N LEU A 125 9.89 -8.81 8.37
CA LEU A 125 10.96 -7.82 8.38
C LEU A 125 10.51 -6.62 9.22
N ARG A 126 11.14 -6.45 10.38
CA ARG A 126 10.93 -5.26 11.20
C ARG A 126 11.71 -4.09 10.65
N THR A 127 11.10 -2.92 10.62
CA THR A 127 11.80 -1.70 10.19
C THR A 127 13.07 -1.49 11.02
N PRO A 128 14.20 -1.05 10.41
CA PRO A 128 15.41 -0.76 11.13
C PRO A 128 15.20 0.31 12.22
N VAL A 129 15.92 0.20 13.34
CA VAL A 129 15.87 1.20 14.40
C VAL A 129 16.34 2.56 13.85
N ARG A 130 15.66 3.62 14.19
CA ARG A 130 15.94 5.01 13.72
C ARG A 130 15.87 5.21 12.21
N ALA A 131 15.14 4.36 11.49
CA ALA A 131 14.89 4.52 10.07
C ALA A 131 13.38 4.86 9.83
N PRO A 132 12.92 6.07 10.12
CA PRO A 132 11.52 6.45 10.04
C PRO A 132 10.94 6.23 8.63
N ARG A 133 11.74 6.33 7.59
CA ARG A 133 11.32 6.09 6.21
C ARG A 133 11.23 4.61 5.82
N ALA A 134 11.55 3.70 6.74
CA ALA A 134 11.60 2.27 6.42
C ALA A 134 10.21 1.69 6.12
N ASN A 135 9.13 2.21 6.72
CA ASN A 135 7.74 1.91 6.38
C ASN A 135 7.05 3.09 5.66
N GLY A 136 7.81 3.86 4.89
CA GLY A 136 7.34 5.10 4.23
C GLY A 136 6.17 4.89 3.26
N ILE A 137 5.79 3.64 2.98
CA ILE A 137 4.60 3.31 2.18
C ILE A 137 3.36 3.39 3.05
N CYS A 138 3.37 2.73 4.22
CA CYS A 138 2.28 2.83 5.19
C CYS A 138 2.14 4.25 5.74
N GLU A 139 3.25 4.94 6.04
CA GLU A 139 3.22 6.34 6.46
C GLU A 139 2.52 7.24 5.43
N ARG A 140 2.87 7.06 4.15
CA ARG A 140 2.27 7.82 3.04
C ARG A 140 0.80 7.49 2.84
N PHE A 141 0.46 6.20 2.94
CA PHE A 141 -0.92 5.74 2.92
C PHE A 141 -1.72 6.34 4.08
N GLY A 142 -1.20 6.25 5.31
CA GLY A 142 -1.83 6.82 6.51
C GLY A 142 -2.04 8.33 6.40
N GLY A 143 -1.06 9.06 5.85
CA GLY A 143 -1.20 10.48 5.56
C GLY A 143 -2.31 10.79 4.55
N SER A 144 -2.49 9.96 3.51
CA SER A 144 -3.60 10.10 2.56
C SER A 144 -4.93 9.75 3.22
N LEU A 145 -4.99 8.62 3.94
CA LEU A 145 -6.19 8.19 4.65
C LEU A 145 -6.69 9.26 5.63
N ARG A 146 -5.80 9.91 6.38
CA ARG A 146 -6.18 10.99 7.28
C ARG A 146 -6.72 12.19 6.51
N ARG A 147 -5.92 12.80 5.66
CA ARG A 147 -6.29 14.05 4.97
C ARG A 147 -7.50 13.92 4.06
N GLU A 148 -7.70 12.76 3.45
CA GLU A 148 -8.72 12.54 2.42
C GLU A 148 -9.97 11.85 2.97
N CYS A 149 -9.94 11.34 4.20
CA CYS A 149 -11.04 10.60 4.79
C CYS A 149 -11.25 10.88 6.28
N LEU A 150 -10.30 10.48 7.13
CA LEU A 150 -10.53 10.45 8.58
C LEU A 150 -10.60 11.83 9.24
N ASP A 151 -9.89 12.82 8.71
CA ASP A 151 -9.93 14.20 9.23
C ASP A 151 -11.22 14.94 8.80
N LEU A 152 -11.96 14.38 7.84
CA LEU A 152 -13.17 14.95 7.28
C LEU A 152 -14.46 14.25 7.75
N LEU A 153 -14.32 13.08 8.38
CA LEU A 153 -15.45 12.25 8.79
C LEU A 153 -15.26 11.75 10.22
N ILE A 154 -16.28 11.91 11.07
CA ILE A 154 -16.28 11.40 12.43
C ILE A 154 -17.07 10.08 12.49
N PRO A 155 -16.42 8.93 12.71
CA PRO A 155 -17.13 7.66 12.84
C PRO A 155 -17.90 7.59 14.15
N PHE A 156 -19.12 7.05 14.12
CA PHE A 156 -19.94 6.85 15.31
C PHE A 156 -19.55 5.58 16.09
N ASN A 157 -19.19 4.53 15.36
CA ASN A 157 -18.82 3.23 15.90
C ASN A 157 -17.96 2.45 14.89
N GLU A 158 -17.55 1.23 15.27
CA GLU A 158 -16.74 0.33 14.47
C GLU A 158 -17.36 0.02 13.09
N ARG A 159 -18.65 -0.37 13.09
CA ARG A 159 -19.37 -0.68 11.84
C ARG A 159 -19.43 0.52 10.90
N HIS A 160 -19.67 1.73 11.42
CA HIS A 160 -19.66 2.94 10.61
C HIS A 160 -18.28 3.23 10.02
N LEU A 161 -17.21 3.07 10.83
CA LEU A 161 -15.85 3.22 10.35
C LEU A 161 -15.51 2.18 9.26
N GLN A 162 -15.92 0.93 9.42
CA GLN A 162 -15.73 -0.11 8.40
C GLN A 162 -16.42 0.24 7.08
N LEU A 163 -17.64 0.79 7.13
CA LEU A 163 -18.34 1.25 5.91
C LEU A 163 -17.61 2.40 5.22
N ILE A 164 -17.17 3.42 5.97
CA ILE A 164 -16.36 4.52 5.46
C ILE A 164 -15.10 4.00 4.77
N LEU A 165 -14.35 3.15 5.46
CA LEU A 165 -13.09 2.60 4.94
C LEU A 165 -13.30 1.73 3.69
N ARG A 166 -14.36 0.93 3.66
CA ARG A 166 -14.69 0.11 2.47
C ARG A 166 -14.85 0.98 1.24
N VAL A 167 -15.61 2.06 1.34
CA VAL A 167 -15.85 2.98 0.22
C VAL A 167 -14.56 3.71 -0.16
N TRP A 168 -13.82 4.23 0.84
CA TRP A 168 -12.61 4.99 0.59
C TRP A 168 -11.49 4.11 0.01
N VAL A 169 -11.28 2.89 0.54
CA VAL A 169 -10.27 1.95 0.03
C VAL A 169 -10.59 1.49 -1.39
N GLN A 170 -11.88 1.29 -1.71
CA GLN A 170 -12.27 1.02 -3.09
C GLN A 170 -11.90 2.17 -4.02
N HIS A 171 -12.18 3.41 -3.62
CA HIS A 171 -11.76 4.61 -4.35
C HIS A 171 -10.23 4.70 -4.46
N PHE A 172 -9.51 4.50 -3.35
CA PHE A 172 -8.05 4.52 -3.31
C PHE A 172 -7.44 3.53 -4.30
N ASN A 173 -7.99 2.32 -4.38
CA ASN A 173 -7.49 1.26 -5.26
C ASN A 173 -7.87 1.42 -6.73
N GLN A 174 -9.07 1.95 -7.03
CA GLN A 174 -9.67 1.85 -8.36
C GLN A 174 -9.97 3.18 -9.03
N GLY A 175 -9.99 4.28 -8.28
CA GLY A 175 -10.37 5.60 -8.78
C GLY A 175 -9.33 6.69 -8.58
N ARG A 176 -8.54 6.58 -7.51
CA ARG A 176 -7.59 7.62 -7.11
C ARG A 176 -6.26 7.49 -7.87
N PRO A 177 -5.85 8.50 -8.66
CA PRO A 177 -4.53 8.50 -9.30
C PRO A 177 -3.38 8.61 -8.29
N HIS A 178 -2.30 7.87 -8.53
CA HIS A 178 -1.09 7.89 -7.72
C HIS A 178 0.12 8.35 -8.53
N MET A 179 0.73 9.45 -8.15
CA MET A 179 1.92 9.99 -8.82
C MET A 179 3.06 8.98 -8.93
N SER A 180 3.24 8.13 -7.91
CA SER A 180 4.27 7.10 -7.89
C SER A 180 4.02 5.94 -8.88
N LEU A 181 2.83 5.87 -9.47
CA LEU A 181 2.44 4.88 -10.47
C LEU A 181 2.33 5.49 -11.90
N GLY A 182 2.90 6.70 -12.10
CA GLY A 182 2.92 7.36 -13.40
C GLY A 182 1.54 7.78 -13.89
N PRO A 183 0.85 8.62 -13.22
CA PRO A 183 -0.53 8.85 -12.78
C PRO A 183 -1.51 7.67 -12.96
N GLY A 184 -1.06 6.45 -12.63
CA GLY A 184 -1.89 5.24 -12.61
C GLY A 184 -2.63 5.03 -11.30
N ILE A 185 -3.49 4.01 -11.29
CA ILE A 185 -4.21 3.52 -10.11
C ILE A 185 -3.66 2.17 -9.65
N PRO A 186 -3.75 1.80 -8.35
CA PRO A 186 -3.23 0.53 -7.84
C PRO A 186 -3.79 -0.71 -8.54
N VAL A 187 -5.08 -0.71 -8.84
CA VAL A 187 -5.71 -1.75 -9.66
C VAL A 187 -5.82 -1.22 -11.08
N ALA A 188 -4.85 -1.55 -11.92
CA ALA A 188 -4.84 -1.13 -13.31
C ALA A 188 -6.12 -1.61 -14.03
N ARG A 189 -6.92 -0.68 -14.53
CA ARG A 189 -7.97 -1.01 -15.49
C ARG A 189 -7.27 -1.37 -16.81
N ARG A 190 -7.75 -2.42 -17.49
CA ARG A 190 -7.30 -2.80 -18.86
C ARG A 190 -7.78 -1.79 -19.90
N GLN A 191 -7.55 -0.51 -19.70
CA GLN A 191 -7.80 0.50 -20.72
C GLN A 191 -6.45 0.89 -21.30
N THR A 192 -6.30 0.73 -22.59
CA THR A 192 -5.18 1.27 -23.36
C THR A 192 -5.15 2.77 -23.07
N PRO A 193 -4.02 3.34 -22.60
CA PRO A 193 -3.91 4.78 -22.49
C PRO A 193 -4.28 5.38 -23.84
N PRO A 194 -5.12 6.44 -23.91
CA PRO A 194 -5.33 7.14 -25.16
C PRO A 194 -3.98 7.56 -25.72
N GLY A 195 -3.76 7.32 -27.01
CA GLY A 195 -2.53 7.71 -27.68
C GLY A 195 -2.24 9.21 -27.47
N ASN A 196 -1.03 9.65 -27.80
CA ASN A 196 -0.53 11.03 -27.62
C ASN A 196 -1.32 12.11 -28.41
N GLU A 197 -2.51 11.77 -28.92
CA GLU A 197 -3.40 12.70 -29.57
C GLU A 197 -4.03 13.65 -28.54
N ARG A 198 -4.21 14.91 -28.92
CA ARG A 198 -4.85 15.93 -28.08
C ARG A 198 -6.14 15.36 -27.51
N HIS A 199 -6.22 15.30 -26.18
CA HIS A 199 -7.35 14.72 -25.46
C HIS A 199 -8.65 15.46 -25.80
N ARG A 200 -9.38 14.95 -26.78
CA ARG A 200 -10.75 15.37 -27.09
C ARG A 200 -11.68 14.26 -26.64
N ILE A 201 -12.81 14.67 -26.07
CA ILE A 201 -13.89 13.72 -25.79
C ILE A 201 -14.36 13.19 -27.14
N PRO A 202 -14.37 11.86 -27.38
CA PRO A 202 -14.87 11.28 -28.61
C PRO A 202 -16.34 11.70 -28.87
N ALA A 203 -16.73 11.83 -30.13
CA ALA A 203 -18.12 12.06 -30.47
C ALA A 203 -19.03 10.97 -29.88
N GLY A 204 -20.17 11.32 -29.35
CA GLY A 204 -21.07 10.36 -28.69
C GLY A 204 -20.69 9.96 -27.29
N HIS A 205 -19.66 10.57 -26.69
CA HIS A 205 -19.26 10.28 -25.31
C HIS A 205 -19.43 11.52 -24.42
N VAL A 206 -19.71 11.27 -23.15
CA VAL A 206 -19.75 12.30 -22.09
C VAL A 206 -18.97 11.86 -20.87
N ILE A 207 -18.49 12.82 -20.09
CA ILE A 207 -17.86 12.57 -18.80
C ILE A 207 -18.97 12.43 -17.76
N ARG A 208 -19.04 11.26 -17.12
CA ARG A 208 -19.91 11.01 -15.99
C ARG A 208 -19.12 11.14 -14.70
N SER A 209 -19.57 11.96 -13.79
CA SER A 209 -19.06 12.09 -12.44
C SER A 209 -19.84 11.20 -11.48
N ARG A 210 -19.13 10.51 -10.58
CA ARG A 210 -19.69 9.71 -9.49
C ARG A 210 -19.15 10.21 -8.16
N ALA A 211 -20.04 10.66 -7.28
CA ALA A 211 -19.67 11.09 -5.94
C ALA A 211 -19.27 9.90 -5.05
N ILE A 212 -18.22 10.06 -4.27
CA ILE A 212 -17.69 9.09 -3.31
C ILE A 212 -17.72 9.73 -1.92
N LEU A 213 -18.13 8.97 -0.89
CA LEU A 213 -18.28 9.45 0.50
C LEU A 213 -19.08 10.75 0.60
N GLY A 214 -20.27 10.76 0.01
CA GLY A 214 -21.15 11.94 0.06
C GLY A 214 -20.65 13.17 -0.69
N GLY A 215 -19.71 12.99 -1.65
CA GLY A 215 -19.16 14.08 -2.44
C GLY A 215 -17.79 14.57 -1.99
N LEU A 216 -17.16 13.93 -0.98
CA LEU A 216 -15.78 14.24 -0.58
C LEU A 216 -14.79 13.99 -1.73
N HIS A 217 -15.07 12.97 -2.55
CA HIS A 217 -14.30 12.67 -3.77
C HIS A 217 -15.24 12.45 -4.92
N HIS A 218 -14.69 12.54 -6.14
CA HIS A 218 -15.39 12.24 -7.37
C HIS A 218 -14.53 11.35 -8.25
N GLU A 219 -15.17 10.35 -8.86
CA GLU A 219 -14.57 9.56 -9.93
C GLU A 219 -15.23 9.96 -11.25
N TYR A 220 -14.44 9.94 -12.32
CA TYR A 220 -14.88 10.37 -13.64
C TYR A 220 -14.68 9.23 -14.62
N ASP A 221 -15.74 8.86 -15.31
CA ASP A 221 -15.74 7.86 -16.36
C ASP A 221 -16.20 8.47 -17.67
N LEU A 222 -15.59 8.03 -18.77
CA LEU A 222 -16.05 8.36 -20.11
C LEU A 222 -17.11 7.31 -20.50
N VAL A 223 -18.32 7.76 -20.79
CA VAL A 223 -19.43 6.87 -21.12
C VAL A 223 -20.05 7.27 -22.46
N GLU A 224 -20.50 6.28 -23.25
CA GLU A 224 -21.29 6.52 -24.44
C GLU A 224 -22.64 7.12 -24.09
N VAL A 225 -23.07 8.09 -24.86
CA VAL A 225 -24.43 8.62 -24.78
C VAL A 225 -25.34 7.60 -25.48
N ALA A 226 -26.24 6.98 -24.70
CA ALA A 226 -27.25 6.13 -25.30
C ALA A 226 -28.08 6.95 -26.31
N ALA A 227 -28.17 6.42 -27.53
CA ALA A 227 -28.95 7.03 -28.60
C ALA A 227 -30.46 7.02 -28.27
#